data_e95004d3bdd556ff10bc5f2f440a2f6f
#
_entry.id   e95004d3bdd556ff10bc5f2f440a2f6f
#
_cell.length_a   1.000
_cell.length_b   1.000
_cell.length_c   1.000
_cell.angle_alpha   90.00
_cell.angle_beta   90.00
_cell.angle_gamma   90.00
#
_symmetry.space_group_name_H-M   'P 1'
#
loop_
_entity.id
_entity.type
_entity.pdbx_description
1 polymer ?
#
loop_
_entity_poly.entity_id
_entity_poly.type
_entity_poly.pdbx_seq_one_letter_code
_entity_poly.pdbx_strand_id
1 'polypeptide(L)'
;NFVAISVTDEDPMKTDEAKLASWSYACVGGFYWAGAYVTDNLCIVGTDDGSGEGDYINTSALLVFDRLTGKLLDSHYGCKGDIRSNVSHDPDSDRVFFTSKGGYIYNAAIDWETGKITDFKSLALKDAEGYTSEEKPGAIMSTCTPSVYNGRIYLGVSGSKGQFSQNGGHCIEVIDLDTATGEMSYAYSYGIIGYPQTSAMVSTAYVDKDFDGDGAGDGYVFIYLPYNYTPGGISVLMDRPGQTEPKTATDSGYSEIFTPQSPLAQYCICSTIADSTGTIYYKNDSCYMMAITSKILSIEVTESPEKMTYKAGETFDASGMKVVAKLANGLERDITNYVTWQEGPIEQGQTSIILSYTYGFDSANYGLKTKTAKLELDVLPSQDEDGVYLIGNASQLLWFASKVNSGETGISGKLTANIDLTSVESWTPIGSLKQPFTGNFDGDGHSITGMSITFDSDDKSIGAPYLGLFGYVKGTEAQKAEIKNLTLTGTL
;
A
#
# COMPACT_ATOMS: atom_id res chain seq x y z
N ASN A 1 -38.98 4.56 -3.04
CA ASN A 1 -38.93 5.34 -1.80
C ASN A 1 -37.49 5.53 -1.36
N PHE A 2 -37.21 6.66 -0.76
CA PHE A 2 -36.00 6.93 0.00
C PHE A 2 -36.28 6.68 1.47
N VAL A 3 -35.42 5.92 2.17
CA VAL A 3 -35.74 5.38 3.48
C VAL A 3 -34.54 5.57 4.41
N ALA A 4 -34.80 6.04 5.62
CA ALA A 4 -33.82 6.03 6.72
C ALA A 4 -34.14 4.92 7.71
N ILE A 5 -33.13 4.14 8.08
CA ILE A 5 -33.23 3.09 9.10
C ILE A 5 -32.11 3.29 10.14
N SER A 6 -32.39 2.96 11.40
CA SER A 6 -31.37 2.93 12.45
C SER A 6 -30.42 1.75 12.22
N VAL A 7 -29.12 2.01 12.32
CA VAL A 7 -28.08 0.95 12.35
C VAL A 7 -27.64 0.62 13.79
N THR A 8 -28.25 1.26 14.79
CA THR A 8 -27.98 0.98 16.20
C THR A 8 -28.52 -0.40 16.55
N ASP A 9 -27.72 -1.24 17.16
CA ASP A 9 -28.14 -2.49 17.76
C ASP A 9 -28.97 -2.17 19.04
N GLU A 10 -30.26 -2.48 19.01
CA GLU A 10 -31.18 -2.20 20.10
C GLU A 10 -31.34 -3.40 21.06
N ASP A 11 -30.99 -4.60 20.57
CA ASP A 11 -31.03 -5.83 21.37
C ASP A 11 -29.82 -6.72 21.03
N PRO A 12 -28.69 -6.59 21.74
CA PRO A 12 -27.48 -7.33 21.45
C PRO A 12 -27.61 -8.86 21.60
N MET A 13 -28.75 -9.32 22.11
CA MET A 13 -29.08 -10.76 22.26
C MET A 13 -29.80 -11.31 21.02
N LYS A 14 -30.17 -10.47 20.05
CA LYS A 14 -30.80 -10.89 18.80
C LYS A 14 -29.87 -10.68 17.64
N THR A 15 -29.72 -11.69 16.79
CA THR A 15 -28.90 -11.66 15.57
C THR A 15 -29.72 -11.37 14.32
N ASP A 16 -31.04 -11.31 14.40
CA ASP A 16 -32.00 -11.15 13.31
C ASP A 16 -32.98 -9.99 13.55
N GLU A 17 -32.52 -8.93 14.20
CA GLU A 17 -33.34 -7.80 14.56
C GLU A 17 -33.86 -7.07 13.33
N ALA A 18 -35.18 -7.10 13.09
CA ALA A 18 -35.82 -6.38 12.00
C ALA A 18 -35.87 -4.88 12.30
N LYS A 19 -35.24 -4.06 11.43
CA LYS A 19 -35.28 -2.60 11.56
C LYS A 19 -36.52 -2.04 10.87
N LEU A 20 -37.19 -1.11 11.53
CA LEU A 20 -38.23 -0.29 10.93
C LEU A 20 -37.65 1.00 10.36
N ALA A 21 -38.28 1.51 9.31
CA ALA A 21 -37.92 2.82 8.78
C ALA A 21 -38.21 3.91 9.82
N SER A 22 -37.22 4.73 10.14
CA SER A 22 -37.41 5.93 10.96
C SER A 22 -38.28 6.95 10.22
N TRP A 23 -38.05 7.07 8.91
CA TRP A 23 -38.89 7.84 7.99
C TRP A 23 -38.72 7.33 6.56
N SER A 24 -39.64 7.66 5.70
CA SER A 24 -39.55 7.40 4.26
C SER A 24 -40.15 8.54 3.45
N TYR A 25 -39.62 8.73 2.24
CA TYR A 25 -40.11 9.70 1.29
C TYR A 25 -40.34 9.06 -0.08
N ALA A 26 -41.44 9.41 -0.74
CA ALA A 26 -41.77 8.95 -2.08
C ALA A 26 -41.92 10.14 -3.02
N CYS A 27 -41.37 10.04 -4.23
CA CYS A 27 -41.55 10.99 -5.29
C CYS A 27 -41.90 10.27 -6.60
N VAL A 28 -42.35 11.02 -7.60
CA VAL A 28 -42.85 10.46 -8.88
C VAL A 28 -41.74 9.72 -9.63
N GLY A 29 -40.54 10.29 -9.73
CA GLY A 29 -39.40 9.68 -10.40
C GLY A 29 -38.77 8.52 -9.61
N GLY A 30 -38.92 8.54 -8.31
CA GLY A 30 -38.23 7.58 -7.42
C GLY A 30 -36.76 7.86 -7.26
N PHE A 31 -36.04 6.84 -6.70
CA PHE A 31 -34.62 6.91 -6.44
C PHE A 31 -33.98 5.63 -6.97
N TYR A 32 -32.93 5.77 -7.77
CA TYR A 32 -32.25 4.65 -8.40
C TYR A 32 -30.74 4.91 -8.52
N TRP A 33 -29.95 4.16 -7.81
CA TRP A 33 -28.48 4.26 -7.68
C TRP A 33 -27.95 5.54 -7.05
N ALA A 34 -28.71 6.60 -6.95
CA ALA A 34 -28.26 7.85 -6.35
C ALA A 34 -27.91 7.67 -4.88
N GLY A 35 -26.68 8.03 -4.52
CA GLY A 35 -26.26 8.14 -3.12
C GLY A 35 -26.48 9.55 -2.58
N ALA A 36 -26.88 9.63 -1.32
CA ALA A 36 -27.07 10.89 -0.62
C ALA A 36 -25.77 11.42 -0.03
N TYR A 37 -25.61 12.74 -0.02
CA TYR A 37 -24.69 13.43 0.84
C TYR A 37 -25.36 13.69 2.19
N VAL A 38 -24.71 13.30 3.29
CA VAL A 38 -25.31 13.34 4.63
C VAL A 38 -24.40 14.11 5.57
N THR A 39 -24.97 15.08 6.26
CA THR A 39 -24.35 15.80 7.39
C THR A 39 -25.03 15.45 8.70
N ASP A 40 -24.65 16.09 9.79
CA ASP A 40 -25.34 15.90 11.07
C ASP A 40 -26.82 16.28 11.01
N ASN A 41 -27.19 17.27 10.21
CA ASN A 41 -28.53 17.81 10.16
C ASN A 41 -29.28 17.52 8.84
N LEU A 42 -28.57 17.39 7.74
CA LEU A 42 -29.15 17.35 6.40
C LEU A 42 -28.87 16.03 5.68
N CYS A 43 -29.79 15.66 4.80
CA CYS A 43 -29.63 14.59 3.83
C CYS A 43 -30.03 15.10 2.45
N ILE A 44 -29.10 15.08 1.49
CA ILE A 44 -29.23 15.68 0.16
C ILE A 44 -29.11 14.58 -0.88
N VAL A 45 -30.11 14.45 -1.78
CA VAL A 45 -30.18 13.35 -2.75
C VAL A 45 -30.83 13.77 -4.04
N GLY A 46 -30.41 13.17 -5.16
CA GLY A 46 -31.06 13.33 -6.46
C GLY A 46 -32.19 12.33 -6.70
N THR A 47 -33.11 12.63 -7.59
CA THR A 47 -34.20 11.74 -8.02
C THR A 47 -34.11 11.38 -9.50
N ASP A 48 -34.73 10.26 -9.88
CA ASP A 48 -35.03 10.00 -11.29
C ASP A 48 -36.20 10.90 -11.79
N ASP A 49 -36.33 11.04 -13.09
CA ASP A 49 -37.35 11.92 -13.71
C ASP A 49 -38.74 11.25 -13.88
N GLY A 50 -38.82 9.94 -13.66
CA GLY A 50 -40.06 9.18 -13.74
C GLY A 50 -40.56 8.91 -15.17
N SER A 51 -39.79 9.26 -16.19
CA SER A 51 -40.07 8.95 -17.57
C SER A 51 -39.49 7.58 -17.99
N GLY A 52 -39.96 7.04 -19.11
CA GLY A 52 -39.33 5.91 -19.79
C GLY A 52 -37.98 6.31 -20.40
N GLU A 53 -37.19 5.33 -20.80
CA GLU A 53 -35.90 5.58 -21.47
C GLU A 53 -36.09 6.47 -22.69
N GLY A 54 -35.44 7.63 -22.68
CA GLY A 54 -35.44 8.60 -23.80
C GLY A 54 -36.33 9.83 -23.65
N ASP A 55 -37.24 9.85 -22.68
CA ASP A 55 -38.15 11.00 -22.46
C ASP A 55 -37.70 11.82 -21.25
N TYR A 56 -36.66 12.62 -21.40
CA TYR A 56 -36.13 13.47 -20.32
C TYR A 56 -37.07 14.67 -20.06
N ILE A 57 -38.12 14.44 -19.28
CA ILE A 57 -39.18 15.44 -19.04
C ILE A 57 -38.88 16.47 -17.95
N ASN A 58 -37.64 16.54 -17.48
CA ASN A 58 -37.18 17.54 -16.49
C ASN A 58 -37.95 17.51 -15.14
N THR A 59 -38.34 16.34 -14.67
CA THR A 59 -39.00 16.19 -13.37
C THR A 59 -38.05 15.77 -12.26
N SER A 60 -36.80 15.42 -12.60
CA SER A 60 -35.81 15.11 -11.61
C SER A 60 -35.42 16.34 -10.80
N ALA A 61 -35.06 16.10 -9.55
CA ALA A 61 -34.81 17.13 -8.58
C ALA A 61 -33.64 16.80 -7.65
N LEU A 62 -33.00 17.85 -7.17
CA LEU A 62 -32.19 17.80 -5.94
C LEU A 62 -33.14 18.05 -4.77
N LEU A 63 -33.14 17.14 -3.78
CA LEU A 63 -33.97 17.22 -2.57
C LEU A 63 -33.07 17.36 -1.34
N VAL A 64 -33.49 18.27 -0.44
CA VAL A 64 -32.79 18.48 0.86
C VAL A 64 -33.76 18.16 1.98
N PHE A 65 -33.39 17.21 2.81
CA PHE A 65 -34.19 16.75 3.96
C PHE A 65 -33.52 17.09 5.28
N ASP A 66 -34.33 17.34 6.30
CA ASP A 66 -33.91 17.15 7.68
C ASP A 66 -33.59 15.67 7.90
N ARG A 67 -32.37 15.36 8.30
CA ARG A 67 -31.88 13.98 8.39
C ARG A 67 -32.63 13.15 9.42
N LEU A 68 -33.05 13.76 10.52
CA LEU A 68 -33.67 13.03 11.64
C LEU A 68 -35.16 12.76 11.40
N THR A 69 -35.85 13.74 10.83
CA THR A 69 -37.32 13.68 10.68
C THR A 69 -37.79 13.28 9.30
N GLY A 70 -36.90 13.34 8.29
CA GLY A 70 -37.27 13.12 6.88
C GLY A 70 -38.15 14.24 6.29
N LYS A 71 -38.28 15.39 7.00
CA LYS A 71 -38.97 16.54 6.49
C LYS A 71 -38.26 17.13 5.29
N LEU A 72 -38.92 17.28 4.14
CA LEU A 72 -38.38 18.01 3.02
C LEU A 72 -38.26 19.49 3.40
N LEU A 73 -37.04 20.01 3.34
CA LEU A 73 -36.71 21.41 3.67
C LEU A 73 -36.68 22.28 2.42
N ASP A 74 -36.15 21.73 1.32
CA ASP A 74 -36.11 22.39 0.03
C ASP A 74 -35.95 21.42 -1.13
N SER A 75 -36.18 21.90 -2.35
CA SER A 75 -36.06 21.13 -3.58
C SER A 75 -35.81 22.01 -4.77
N HIS A 76 -34.94 21.57 -5.70
CA HIS A 76 -34.78 22.19 -7.02
C HIS A 76 -35.17 21.19 -8.10
N TYR A 77 -36.29 21.44 -8.76
CA TYR A 77 -36.81 20.67 -9.90
C TYR A 77 -36.27 21.19 -11.23
N GLY A 78 -36.39 20.38 -12.28
CA GLY A 78 -36.04 20.77 -13.64
C GLY A 78 -34.66 20.32 -14.07
N CYS A 79 -34.04 19.42 -13.32
CA CYS A 79 -32.84 18.71 -13.79
C CYS A 79 -33.23 17.82 -14.98
N LYS A 80 -32.36 17.75 -15.98
CA LYS A 80 -32.63 16.98 -17.22
C LYS A 80 -32.19 15.52 -17.03
N GLY A 81 -33.15 14.60 -17.18
CA GLY A 81 -32.92 13.15 -17.04
C GLY A 81 -32.66 12.69 -15.61
N ASP A 82 -32.53 11.39 -15.43
CA ASP A 82 -32.34 10.76 -14.14
C ASP A 82 -31.04 11.20 -13.44
N ILE A 83 -31.12 11.55 -12.17
CA ILE A 83 -29.93 11.78 -11.33
C ILE A 83 -29.55 10.46 -10.70
N ARG A 84 -28.50 9.81 -11.24
CA ARG A 84 -28.01 8.51 -10.79
C ARG A 84 -26.58 8.56 -10.24
N SER A 85 -25.98 9.73 -10.19
CA SER A 85 -24.76 9.95 -9.44
C SER A 85 -25.03 10.11 -7.95
N ASN A 86 -24.05 9.89 -7.12
CA ASN A 86 -24.11 10.39 -5.76
C ASN A 86 -24.03 11.91 -5.75
N VAL A 87 -24.48 12.53 -4.68
CA VAL A 87 -24.20 13.93 -4.39
C VAL A 87 -22.87 13.99 -3.65
N SER A 88 -21.89 14.74 -4.17
CA SER A 88 -20.60 15.02 -3.52
C SER A 88 -20.56 16.46 -3.01
N HIS A 89 -19.70 16.74 -2.03
CA HIS A 89 -19.47 18.07 -1.50
C HIS A 89 -18.01 18.46 -1.70
N ASP A 90 -17.79 19.68 -2.13
CA ASP A 90 -16.47 20.29 -2.21
C ASP A 90 -16.32 21.34 -1.09
N PRO A 91 -15.38 21.15 -0.14
CA PRO A 91 -15.21 22.07 0.97
C PRO A 91 -14.64 23.43 0.57
N ASP A 92 -13.93 23.53 -0.57
CA ASP A 92 -13.29 24.76 -1.01
C ASP A 92 -14.31 25.77 -1.56
N SER A 93 -15.32 25.27 -2.28
CA SER A 93 -16.44 26.09 -2.79
C SER A 93 -17.66 26.06 -1.88
N ASP A 94 -17.69 25.18 -0.89
CA ASP A 94 -18.84 24.89 -0.03
C ASP A 94 -20.14 24.58 -0.81
N ARG A 95 -20.01 23.81 -1.91
CA ARG A 95 -21.09 23.44 -2.80
C ARG A 95 -21.23 21.93 -2.95
N VAL A 96 -22.44 21.48 -3.26
CA VAL A 96 -22.69 20.08 -3.63
C VAL A 96 -22.73 19.93 -5.15
N PHE A 97 -22.28 18.77 -5.63
CA PHE A 97 -22.16 18.44 -7.06
C PHE A 97 -22.82 17.10 -7.38
N PHE A 98 -23.43 17.00 -8.56
CA PHE A 98 -24.01 15.76 -9.09
C PHE A 98 -24.17 15.84 -10.61
N THR A 99 -24.41 14.70 -11.25
CA THR A 99 -24.64 14.60 -12.71
C THR A 99 -25.99 13.94 -13.02
N SER A 100 -26.42 14.02 -14.25
CA SER A 100 -27.64 13.36 -14.72
C SER A 100 -27.46 12.63 -16.04
N LYS A 101 -28.34 11.67 -16.30
CA LYS A 101 -28.44 10.97 -17.58
C LYS A 101 -28.89 11.86 -18.75
N GLY A 102 -29.42 13.05 -18.47
CA GLY A 102 -29.66 14.07 -19.49
C GLY A 102 -28.41 14.77 -19.99
N GLY A 103 -27.22 14.39 -19.44
CA GLY A 103 -25.94 14.92 -19.88
C GLY A 103 -25.60 16.28 -19.29
N TYR A 104 -25.91 16.48 -18.03
CA TYR A 104 -25.57 17.72 -17.31
C TYR A 104 -24.83 17.42 -16.03
N ILE A 105 -23.93 18.34 -15.68
CA ILE A 105 -23.40 18.51 -14.33
C ILE A 105 -24.11 19.68 -13.67
N TYR A 106 -24.39 19.54 -12.41
CA TYR A 106 -25.01 20.54 -11.55
C TYR A 106 -24.18 20.80 -10.31
N ASN A 107 -24.25 22.02 -9.81
CA ASN A 107 -23.83 22.31 -8.45
C ASN A 107 -24.84 23.26 -7.76
N ALA A 108 -24.88 23.16 -6.42
CA ALA A 108 -25.77 23.97 -5.61
C ALA A 108 -25.04 24.44 -4.32
N ALA A 109 -25.30 25.71 -3.98
CA ALA A 109 -24.96 26.22 -2.65
C ALA A 109 -26.10 25.93 -1.68
N ILE A 110 -25.79 25.40 -0.52
CA ILE A 110 -26.76 25.01 0.50
C ILE A 110 -26.50 25.87 1.76
N ASP A 111 -27.57 26.44 2.30
CA ASP A 111 -27.54 26.96 3.65
C ASP A 111 -27.61 25.75 4.63
N TRP A 112 -26.50 25.41 5.24
CA TRP A 112 -26.36 24.22 6.06
C TRP A 112 -27.15 24.24 7.37
N GLU A 113 -27.65 25.41 7.81
CA GLU A 113 -28.50 25.54 8.98
C GLU A 113 -29.98 25.29 8.64
N THR A 114 -30.43 25.87 7.53
CA THR A 114 -31.84 25.83 7.15
C THR A 114 -32.18 24.77 6.10
N GLY A 115 -31.17 24.22 5.43
CA GLY A 115 -31.32 23.29 4.32
C GLY A 115 -31.84 23.94 3.05
N LYS A 116 -31.76 25.27 2.90
CA LYS A 116 -32.21 25.99 1.69
C LYS A 116 -31.16 25.97 0.60
N ILE A 117 -31.62 25.74 -0.63
CA ILE A 117 -30.81 25.90 -1.84
C ILE A 117 -30.75 27.39 -2.16
N THR A 118 -29.58 28.00 -2.03
CA THR A 118 -29.40 29.46 -2.19
C THR A 118 -28.91 29.86 -3.57
N ASP A 119 -28.22 28.95 -4.25
CA ASP A 119 -27.79 29.12 -5.65
C ASP A 119 -27.70 27.76 -6.34
N PHE A 120 -27.92 27.75 -7.66
CA PHE A 120 -27.95 26.55 -8.48
C PHE A 120 -27.37 26.82 -9.87
N LYS A 121 -26.38 26.00 -10.28
CA LYS A 121 -25.73 26.11 -11.59
C LYS A 121 -25.80 24.80 -12.33
N SER A 122 -25.74 24.87 -13.66
CA SER A 122 -25.68 23.72 -14.55
C SER A 122 -24.78 23.96 -15.73
N LEU A 123 -24.14 22.90 -16.23
CA LEU A 123 -23.37 22.90 -17.47
C LEU A 123 -23.71 21.65 -18.27
N ALA A 124 -23.96 21.80 -19.56
CA ALA A 124 -24.17 20.68 -20.49
C ALA A 124 -22.85 19.93 -20.68
N LEU A 125 -22.83 18.60 -20.51
CA LEU A 125 -21.62 17.78 -20.65
C LEU A 125 -21.21 17.63 -22.12
N LYS A 126 -19.93 17.43 -22.36
CA LYS A 126 -19.31 17.32 -23.66
C LYS A 126 -18.59 15.97 -23.82
N ASP A 127 -18.76 15.33 -24.95
CA ASP A 127 -18.07 14.07 -25.24
C ASP A 127 -16.64 14.28 -25.81
N ALA A 128 -15.88 13.20 -25.96
CA ALA A 128 -14.53 13.25 -26.54
C ALA A 128 -14.49 13.72 -28.00
N GLU A 129 -15.61 13.73 -28.71
CA GLU A 129 -15.74 14.23 -30.09
C GLU A 129 -16.08 15.72 -30.16
N GLY A 130 -16.38 16.33 -29.02
CA GLY A 130 -16.66 17.73 -28.87
C GLY A 130 -18.14 18.10 -28.95
N TYR A 131 -19.06 17.13 -29.02
CA TYR A 131 -20.49 17.38 -28.97
C TYR A 131 -20.96 17.57 -27.54
N THR A 132 -21.90 18.52 -27.36
CA THR A 132 -22.55 18.72 -26.08
C THR A 132 -23.88 17.94 -26.00
N SER A 133 -24.41 17.76 -24.80
CA SER A 133 -25.74 17.17 -24.60
C SER A 133 -26.88 18.01 -25.15
N GLU A 134 -26.66 19.31 -25.38
CA GLU A 134 -27.62 20.19 -26.03
C GLU A 134 -27.70 19.92 -27.55
N GLU A 135 -26.55 19.63 -28.17
CA GLU A 135 -26.48 19.29 -29.60
C GLU A 135 -26.98 17.88 -29.89
N LYS A 136 -26.75 16.96 -28.92
CA LYS A 136 -27.16 15.54 -29.02
C LYS A 136 -27.91 15.08 -27.77
N PRO A 137 -29.17 15.55 -27.58
CA PRO A 137 -29.97 15.17 -26.41
C PRO A 137 -30.16 13.66 -26.31
N GLY A 138 -29.94 13.11 -25.11
CA GLY A 138 -30.07 11.68 -24.80
C GLY A 138 -28.93 10.77 -25.26
N ALA A 139 -27.98 11.29 -26.05
CA ALA A 139 -26.83 10.53 -26.52
C ALA A 139 -25.60 10.69 -25.61
N ILE A 140 -25.50 11.84 -24.95
CA ILE A 140 -24.40 12.13 -23.99
C ILE A 140 -25.00 12.11 -22.60
N MET A 141 -24.36 11.41 -21.68
CA MET A 141 -24.86 11.25 -20.31
C MET A 141 -23.73 11.04 -19.31
N SER A 142 -24.02 11.25 -18.04
CA SER A 142 -23.17 10.77 -16.94
C SER A 142 -24.00 10.20 -15.80
N THR A 143 -23.49 9.15 -15.20
CA THR A 143 -23.93 8.61 -13.90
C THR A 143 -22.80 8.67 -12.87
N CYS A 144 -21.69 9.31 -13.24
CA CYS A 144 -20.51 9.45 -12.40
C CYS A 144 -20.71 10.56 -11.39
N THR A 145 -20.35 10.31 -10.13
CA THR A 145 -20.25 11.36 -9.13
C THR A 145 -19.04 12.25 -9.46
N PRO A 146 -19.23 13.58 -9.56
CA PRO A 146 -18.13 14.49 -9.81
C PRO A 146 -17.12 14.46 -8.67
N SER A 147 -15.84 14.46 -9.01
CA SER A 147 -14.74 14.61 -8.05
C SER A 147 -14.15 16.00 -8.24
N VAL A 148 -14.14 16.79 -7.16
CA VAL A 148 -13.70 18.19 -7.19
C VAL A 148 -12.40 18.32 -6.39
N TYR A 149 -11.45 19.05 -6.94
CA TYR A 149 -10.20 19.37 -6.27
C TYR A 149 -9.59 20.65 -6.83
N ASN A 150 -9.31 21.61 -5.96
CA ASN A 150 -8.58 22.86 -6.27
C ASN A 150 -9.11 23.60 -7.51
N GLY A 151 -10.43 23.85 -7.55
CA GLY A 151 -11.09 24.56 -8.66
C GLY A 151 -11.21 23.75 -9.97
N ARG A 152 -11.02 22.43 -9.90
CA ARG A 152 -11.19 21.53 -11.04
C ARG A 152 -12.19 20.43 -10.70
N ILE A 153 -12.98 20.04 -11.70
CA ILE A 153 -13.96 18.95 -11.60
C ILE A 153 -13.57 17.88 -12.62
N TYR A 154 -13.55 16.63 -12.15
CA TYR A 154 -13.24 15.46 -12.95
C TYR A 154 -14.42 14.50 -12.94
N LEU A 155 -14.88 14.10 -14.11
CA LEU A 155 -15.97 13.14 -14.22
C LEU A 155 -15.89 12.32 -15.51
N GLY A 156 -16.51 11.14 -15.48
CA GLY A 156 -16.68 10.31 -16.63
C GLY A 156 -17.93 10.71 -17.42
N VAL A 157 -17.81 10.82 -18.73
CA VAL A 157 -18.89 11.12 -19.65
C VAL A 157 -19.03 10.00 -20.68
N SER A 158 -20.26 9.51 -20.83
CA SER A 158 -20.65 8.62 -21.92
C SER A 158 -20.85 9.43 -23.21
N GLY A 159 -20.20 9.00 -24.28
CA GLY A 159 -20.27 9.73 -25.54
C GLY A 159 -21.45 9.36 -26.43
N SER A 160 -21.54 10.05 -27.55
CA SER A 160 -22.64 10.01 -28.49
C SER A 160 -22.75 8.77 -29.37
N LYS A 161 -21.77 7.86 -29.36
CA LYS A 161 -21.71 6.69 -30.26
C LYS A 161 -22.20 5.37 -29.65
N GLY A 162 -22.91 5.45 -28.55
CA GLY A 162 -23.51 4.30 -27.91
C GLY A 162 -22.81 3.93 -26.60
N GLN A 163 -23.66 3.60 -25.64
CA GLN A 163 -23.33 3.48 -24.23
C GLN A 163 -22.30 2.38 -23.90
N PHE A 164 -22.26 1.30 -24.67
CA PHE A 164 -21.40 0.15 -24.40
C PHE A 164 -20.44 -0.18 -25.57
N SER A 165 -20.27 0.73 -26.51
CA SER A 165 -19.33 0.53 -27.62
C SER A 165 -17.92 0.98 -27.22
N GLN A 166 -16.91 0.24 -27.70
CA GLN A 166 -15.54 0.71 -27.65
C GLN A 166 -15.40 2.00 -28.47
N ASN A 167 -14.70 2.98 -27.92
CA ASN A 167 -14.50 4.28 -28.59
C ASN A 167 -15.82 5.02 -28.93
N GLY A 168 -16.83 4.88 -28.07
CA GLY A 168 -18.14 5.54 -28.22
C GLY A 168 -18.16 7.03 -27.92
N GLY A 169 -17.05 7.74 -27.97
CA GLY A 169 -16.93 9.13 -27.53
C GLY A 169 -16.85 9.30 -26.02
N HIS A 170 -16.59 8.21 -25.30
CA HIS A 170 -16.44 8.22 -23.85
C HIS A 170 -15.17 8.96 -23.44
N CYS A 171 -15.25 9.74 -22.35
CA CYS A 171 -14.12 10.54 -21.89
C CYS A 171 -14.10 10.74 -20.37
N ILE A 172 -12.95 11.16 -19.89
CA ILE A 172 -12.83 11.97 -18.68
C ILE A 172 -13.01 13.41 -19.14
N GLU A 173 -14.03 14.10 -18.65
CA GLU A 173 -14.20 15.52 -18.86
C GLU A 173 -13.63 16.29 -17.67
N VAL A 174 -12.85 17.33 -17.97
CA VAL A 174 -12.25 18.24 -17.01
C VAL A 174 -12.88 19.60 -17.14
N ILE A 175 -13.40 20.13 -16.04
CA ILE A 175 -14.16 21.36 -15.97
C ILE A 175 -13.49 22.30 -14.99
N ASP A 176 -13.33 23.56 -15.36
CA ASP A 176 -12.93 24.64 -14.45
C ASP A 176 -14.11 25.05 -13.59
N LEU A 177 -13.86 25.22 -12.30
CA LEU A 177 -14.80 25.72 -11.31
C LEU A 177 -14.29 27.02 -10.70
N ASP A 178 -15.07 28.08 -10.83
CA ASP A 178 -14.91 29.25 -9.97
C ASP A 178 -15.50 28.93 -8.59
N THR A 179 -14.64 28.69 -7.62
CA THR A 179 -15.06 28.26 -6.28
C THR A 179 -15.86 29.33 -5.53
N ALA A 180 -15.72 30.61 -5.88
CA ALA A 180 -16.44 31.71 -5.24
C ALA A 180 -17.88 31.84 -5.77
N THR A 181 -18.10 31.58 -7.07
CA THR A 181 -19.41 31.80 -7.72
C THR A 181 -20.14 30.52 -8.10
N GLY A 182 -19.42 29.37 -8.13
CA GLY A 182 -19.94 28.10 -8.63
C GLY A 182 -20.09 28.05 -10.17
N GLU A 183 -19.60 29.04 -10.90
CA GLU A 183 -19.60 29.00 -12.36
C GLU A 183 -18.66 27.93 -12.88
N MET A 184 -19.10 27.20 -13.90
CA MET A 184 -18.40 26.08 -14.51
C MET A 184 -18.10 26.35 -15.97
N SER A 185 -16.92 25.99 -16.45
CA SER A 185 -16.55 26.06 -17.86
C SER A 185 -15.69 24.89 -18.28
N TYR A 186 -15.78 24.51 -19.57
CA TYR A 186 -14.95 23.41 -20.10
C TYR A 186 -13.48 23.77 -20.07
N ALA A 187 -12.65 22.85 -19.56
CA ALA A 187 -11.23 22.91 -19.76
C ALA A 187 -10.80 22.04 -20.96
N TYR A 188 -11.01 20.73 -20.87
CA TYR A 188 -10.74 19.79 -21.96
C TYR A 188 -11.39 18.43 -21.67
N SER A 189 -11.38 17.52 -22.67
CA SER A 189 -11.79 16.13 -22.53
C SER A 189 -10.66 15.19 -22.93
N TYR A 190 -10.57 14.05 -22.27
CA TYR A 190 -9.65 12.96 -22.58
C TYR A 190 -10.42 11.68 -22.90
N GLY A 191 -10.31 11.20 -24.15
CA GLY A 191 -11.01 10.00 -24.60
C GLY A 191 -10.54 8.73 -23.90
N ILE A 192 -11.49 7.89 -23.48
CA ILE A 192 -11.23 6.60 -22.86
C ILE A 192 -11.89 5.46 -23.63
N ILE A 193 -11.42 4.24 -23.40
CA ILE A 193 -11.82 3.06 -24.20
C ILE A 193 -13.28 2.69 -23.98
N GLY A 194 -13.81 2.82 -22.78
CA GLY A 194 -15.12 2.28 -22.41
C GLY A 194 -16.00 3.24 -21.64
N TYR A 195 -17.26 2.85 -21.50
CA TYR A 195 -18.30 3.62 -20.82
C TYR A 195 -17.97 3.85 -19.35
N PRO A 196 -17.83 5.09 -18.88
CA PRO A 196 -17.57 5.37 -17.48
C PRO A 196 -18.86 5.36 -16.66
N GLN A 197 -18.88 4.65 -15.55
CA GLN A 197 -20.02 4.60 -14.60
C GLN A 197 -19.59 4.81 -13.15
N THR A 198 -18.34 5.21 -12.92
CA THR A 198 -17.75 5.31 -11.60
C THR A 198 -17.27 6.72 -11.32
N SER A 199 -17.08 7.05 -10.04
CA SER A 199 -16.42 8.30 -9.66
C SER A 199 -14.92 8.20 -9.97
N ALA A 200 -14.35 9.28 -10.47
CA ALA A 200 -12.90 9.40 -10.59
C ALA A 200 -12.25 9.49 -9.21
N MET A 201 -11.19 8.75 -8.98
CA MET A 201 -10.35 8.92 -7.80
C MET A 201 -9.26 9.94 -8.11
N VAL A 202 -9.18 11.02 -7.33
CA VAL A 202 -8.14 12.05 -7.42
C VAL A 202 -7.06 11.76 -6.38
N SER A 203 -5.85 11.56 -6.85
CA SER A 203 -4.69 11.35 -5.98
C SER A 203 -3.81 12.60 -5.94
N THR A 204 -3.57 13.11 -4.75
CA THR A 204 -2.69 14.25 -4.47
C THR A 204 -1.27 13.82 -4.06
N ALA A 205 -0.96 12.52 -4.12
CA ALA A 205 0.31 11.96 -3.64
C ALA A 205 1.56 12.50 -4.37
N TYR A 206 1.38 13.13 -5.52
CA TYR A 206 2.47 13.63 -6.34
C TYR A 206 2.43 15.14 -6.59
N VAL A 207 1.60 15.88 -5.84
CA VAL A 207 1.45 17.35 -5.98
C VAL A 207 2.79 18.08 -5.82
N ASP A 208 3.58 17.66 -4.85
CA ASP A 208 4.88 18.26 -4.55
C ASP A 208 6.04 17.67 -5.38
N LYS A 209 5.75 16.75 -6.31
CA LYS A 209 6.79 16.15 -7.14
C LYS A 209 7.19 17.09 -8.27
N ASP A 210 8.49 17.27 -8.40
CA ASP A 210 9.14 17.92 -9.53
C ASP A 210 9.26 16.92 -10.68
N PHE A 211 8.51 17.13 -11.77
CA PHE A 211 8.55 16.33 -12.99
C PHE A 211 9.38 16.97 -14.10
N ASP A 212 9.62 18.27 -14.03
CA ASP A 212 10.37 19.01 -15.06
C ASP A 212 11.82 19.35 -14.65
N GLY A 213 12.18 19.13 -13.38
CA GLY A 213 13.54 19.26 -12.86
C GLY A 213 13.93 20.70 -12.48
N ASP A 214 12.96 21.58 -12.27
CA ASP A 214 13.20 22.99 -11.90
C ASP A 214 13.40 23.19 -10.38
N GLY A 215 13.20 22.16 -9.57
CA GLY A 215 13.36 22.13 -8.12
C GLY A 215 12.11 22.49 -7.33
N ALA A 216 10.97 22.71 -7.99
CA ALA A 216 9.68 22.96 -7.37
C ALA A 216 8.69 21.82 -7.66
N GLY A 217 7.67 21.65 -6.82
CA GLY A 217 6.58 20.73 -7.13
C GLY A 217 5.67 21.29 -8.22
N ASP A 218 5.34 20.45 -9.20
CA ASP A 218 4.58 20.84 -10.39
C ASP A 218 3.06 21.00 -10.14
N GLY A 219 2.55 20.59 -8.99
CA GLY A 219 1.13 20.68 -8.64
C GLY A 219 0.22 19.67 -9.35
N TYR A 220 0.78 18.61 -9.98
CA TYR A 220 -0.03 17.62 -10.67
C TYR A 220 -0.76 16.70 -9.70
N VAL A 221 -2.04 16.49 -9.99
CA VAL A 221 -2.85 15.38 -9.46
C VAL A 221 -3.01 14.29 -10.50
N PHE A 222 -3.21 13.05 -10.03
CA PHE A 222 -3.50 11.91 -10.88
C PHE A 222 -4.96 11.51 -10.72
N ILE A 223 -5.66 11.41 -11.83
CA ILE A 223 -7.08 11.07 -11.91
C ILE A 223 -7.22 9.66 -12.45
N TYR A 224 -7.76 8.75 -11.63
CA TYR A 224 -7.97 7.36 -11.95
C TYR A 224 -9.46 7.10 -12.20
N LEU A 225 -9.81 6.66 -13.40
CA LEU A 225 -11.20 6.36 -13.77
C LEU A 225 -11.31 4.95 -14.37
N PRO A 226 -11.94 4.00 -13.67
CA PRO A 226 -12.32 2.73 -14.25
C PRO A 226 -13.40 2.88 -15.32
N TYR A 227 -13.43 1.93 -16.27
CA TYR A 227 -14.42 1.94 -17.35
C TYR A 227 -15.16 0.60 -17.49
N ASN A 228 -16.41 0.67 -17.90
CA ASN A 228 -17.32 -0.45 -18.11
C ASN A 228 -17.23 -0.97 -19.54
N TYR A 229 -16.17 -1.68 -19.85
CA TYR A 229 -15.94 -2.40 -21.10
C TYR A 229 -14.94 -3.54 -20.86
N THR A 230 -15.19 -4.74 -21.41
CA THR A 230 -14.27 -5.86 -21.24
C THR A 230 -13.00 -5.64 -22.07
N PRO A 231 -11.79 -5.77 -21.51
CA PRO A 231 -11.44 -6.48 -20.26
C PRO A 231 -11.58 -5.66 -18.96
N GLY A 232 -12.05 -4.43 -19.00
CA GLY A 232 -11.97 -3.49 -17.90
C GLY A 232 -10.61 -2.80 -17.87
N GLY A 233 -10.40 -1.97 -16.88
CA GLY A 233 -9.14 -1.27 -16.69
C GLY A 233 -9.33 0.05 -15.97
N ILE A 234 -8.21 0.75 -15.74
CA ILE A 234 -8.18 2.05 -15.09
C ILE A 234 -7.43 3.02 -15.98
N SER A 235 -8.15 3.98 -16.54
CA SER A 235 -7.58 5.12 -17.26
C SER A 235 -6.97 6.12 -16.27
N VAL A 236 -5.84 6.73 -16.63
CA VAL A 236 -5.11 7.69 -15.80
C VAL A 236 -4.87 8.96 -16.58
N LEU A 237 -5.14 10.08 -15.94
CA LEU A 237 -4.88 11.42 -16.44
C LEU A 237 -4.06 12.20 -15.41
N MET A 238 -3.12 13.03 -15.87
CA MET A 238 -2.43 14.03 -15.04
C MET A 238 -3.05 15.39 -15.31
N ASP A 239 -3.42 16.10 -14.26
CA ASP A 239 -3.97 17.46 -14.36
C ASP A 239 -3.45 18.38 -13.26
N ARG A 240 -3.53 19.68 -13.54
CA ARG A 240 -3.30 20.77 -12.59
C ARG A 240 -4.15 21.99 -12.96
N PRO A 241 -4.41 22.91 -12.04
CA PRO A 241 -5.14 24.14 -12.34
C PRO A 241 -4.53 24.90 -13.53
N GLY A 242 -5.40 25.38 -14.43
CA GLY A 242 -5.00 26.13 -15.63
C GLY A 242 -4.51 25.28 -16.82
N GLN A 243 -4.51 23.96 -16.70
CA GLN A 243 -4.19 23.07 -17.84
C GLN A 243 -5.37 23.07 -18.83
N THR A 244 -5.07 23.19 -20.12
CA THR A 244 -6.06 23.30 -21.22
C THR A 244 -6.00 22.12 -22.19
N GLU A 245 -5.08 21.22 -22.03
CA GLU A 245 -4.91 20.02 -22.85
C GLU A 245 -4.64 18.81 -21.96
N PRO A 246 -5.09 17.61 -22.37
CA PRO A 246 -4.83 16.40 -21.60
C PRO A 246 -3.33 16.10 -21.54
N LYS A 247 -2.79 15.95 -20.34
CA LYS A 247 -1.47 15.36 -20.14
C LYS A 247 -1.71 13.91 -19.75
N THR A 248 -1.53 13.03 -20.71
CA THR A 248 -1.58 11.61 -20.41
C THR A 248 -0.30 11.24 -19.68
N ALA A 249 -0.42 10.31 -18.75
CA ALA A 249 0.74 9.69 -18.18
C ALA A 249 1.59 8.90 -19.23
N THR A 250 1.23 8.91 -20.55
CA THR A 250 2.04 8.42 -21.65
C THR A 250 3.16 9.38 -22.05
N ASP A 251 3.07 10.66 -21.81
CA ASP A 251 4.24 11.56 -21.87
C ASP A 251 5.22 11.23 -20.73
N SER A 252 4.75 10.52 -19.71
CA SER A 252 5.51 9.78 -18.71
C SER A 252 5.33 8.25 -18.79
N GLY A 253 4.67 7.71 -19.83
CA GLY A 253 4.50 6.28 -20.09
C GLY A 253 3.20 5.62 -19.58
N TYR A 254 2.16 6.34 -19.14
CA TYR A 254 1.02 5.71 -18.45
C TYR A 254 -0.34 6.32 -18.84
N SER A 255 -0.93 5.92 -19.95
CA SER A 255 -2.35 6.24 -20.23
C SER A 255 -3.31 5.27 -19.56
N GLU A 256 -2.86 4.08 -19.25
CA GLU A 256 -3.60 3.04 -18.57
C GLU A 256 -2.66 2.31 -17.61
N ILE A 257 -2.97 2.35 -16.30
CA ILE A 257 -2.09 1.73 -15.30
C ILE A 257 -2.38 0.26 -15.07
N PHE A 258 -3.57 -0.19 -15.45
CA PHE A 258 -3.99 -1.55 -15.19
C PHE A 258 -5.07 -2.00 -16.19
N THR A 259 -4.81 -3.10 -16.87
CA THR A 259 -5.76 -3.83 -17.70
C THR A 259 -5.84 -5.27 -17.20
N PRO A 260 -6.98 -5.69 -16.62
CA PRO A 260 -7.13 -7.07 -16.17
C PRO A 260 -7.02 -8.06 -17.33
N GLN A 261 -6.35 -9.17 -17.07
CA GLN A 261 -6.29 -10.31 -17.99
C GLN A 261 -7.11 -11.48 -17.45
N SER A 262 -7.43 -12.46 -18.31
CA SER A 262 -8.12 -13.68 -17.85
C SER A 262 -7.36 -14.33 -16.68
N PRO A 263 -8.02 -14.76 -15.60
CA PRO A 263 -9.48 -14.83 -15.40
C PRO A 263 -10.11 -13.57 -14.83
N LEU A 264 -9.37 -12.47 -14.63
CA LEU A 264 -9.83 -11.24 -13.98
C LEU A 264 -10.47 -10.25 -14.96
N ALA A 265 -10.38 -10.50 -16.27
CA ALA A 265 -10.92 -9.62 -17.31
C ALA A 265 -12.45 -9.59 -17.27
N GLN A 266 -13.01 -8.44 -16.92
CA GLN A 266 -14.45 -8.18 -16.88
C GLN A 266 -14.70 -6.67 -16.83
N TYR A 267 -15.90 -6.21 -17.18
CA TYR A 267 -16.27 -4.80 -17.09
C TYR A 267 -16.36 -4.32 -15.62
N CYS A 268 -16.19 -3.02 -15.41
CA CYS A 268 -16.16 -2.41 -14.08
C CYS A 268 -17.19 -1.31 -13.92
N ILE A 269 -17.95 -1.36 -12.83
CA ILE A 269 -18.92 -0.35 -12.40
C ILE A 269 -18.64 0.17 -10.98
N CYS A 270 -17.47 -0.14 -10.43
CA CYS A 270 -17.06 0.26 -9.09
C CYS A 270 -15.95 1.32 -9.15
N SER A 271 -16.04 2.34 -8.31
CA SER A 271 -14.95 3.30 -8.12
C SER A 271 -13.75 2.62 -7.46
N THR A 272 -12.57 3.10 -7.77
CA THR A 272 -11.34 2.74 -7.07
C THR A 272 -11.19 3.52 -5.77
N ILE A 273 -10.50 2.93 -4.82
CA ILE A 273 -10.03 3.60 -3.60
C ILE A 273 -8.54 3.32 -3.44
N ALA A 274 -7.84 4.16 -2.70
CA ALA A 274 -6.42 3.95 -2.39
C ALA A 274 -6.17 4.00 -0.90
N ASP A 275 -5.16 3.26 -0.43
CA ASP A 275 -4.65 3.37 0.93
C ASP A 275 -3.49 4.38 1.01
N SER A 276 -3.01 4.65 2.23
CA SER A 276 -1.91 5.58 2.50
C SER A 276 -0.57 5.16 1.90
N THR A 277 -0.43 3.90 1.45
CA THR A 277 0.79 3.40 0.78
C THR A 277 0.70 3.51 -0.74
N GLY A 278 -0.40 4.07 -1.27
CA GLY A 278 -0.65 4.22 -2.70
C GLY A 278 -1.08 2.93 -3.40
N THR A 279 -1.58 1.95 -2.66
CA THR A 279 -2.23 0.78 -3.26
C THR A 279 -3.63 1.16 -3.70
N ILE A 280 -3.94 0.90 -4.95
CA ILE A 280 -5.28 1.09 -5.51
C ILE A 280 -6.05 -0.22 -5.41
N TYR A 281 -7.21 -0.17 -4.78
CA TYR A 281 -8.13 -1.30 -4.74
C TYR A 281 -9.16 -1.16 -5.84
N TYR A 282 -9.26 -2.22 -6.65
CA TYR A 282 -10.08 -2.30 -7.84
C TYR A 282 -10.93 -3.57 -7.79
N LYS A 283 -12.20 -3.43 -8.13
CA LYS A 283 -13.15 -4.55 -8.23
C LYS A 283 -13.94 -4.43 -9.53
N ASN A 284 -14.13 -5.56 -10.21
CA ASN A 284 -15.01 -5.68 -11.37
C ASN A 284 -15.91 -6.92 -11.24
N ASP A 285 -16.66 -7.27 -12.27
CA ASP A 285 -17.61 -8.38 -12.26
C ASP A 285 -16.95 -9.78 -12.37
N SER A 286 -15.63 -9.85 -12.31
CA SER A 286 -14.91 -11.13 -12.16
C SER A 286 -15.07 -11.77 -10.78
N CYS A 287 -15.71 -11.07 -9.83
CA CYS A 287 -15.84 -11.45 -8.42
C CYS A 287 -14.54 -11.41 -7.62
N TYR A 288 -13.47 -10.82 -8.15
CA TYR A 288 -12.22 -10.60 -7.44
C TYR A 288 -12.05 -9.14 -7.00
N MET A 289 -11.52 -8.96 -5.80
CA MET A 289 -10.94 -7.70 -5.36
C MET A 289 -9.45 -7.72 -5.71
N MET A 290 -8.97 -6.73 -6.42
CA MET A 290 -7.59 -6.61 -6.86
C MET A 290 -6.91 -5.45 -6.15
N ALA A 291 -5.70 -5.68 -5.64
CA ALA A 291 -4.84 -4.66 -5.06
C ALA A 291 -3.71 -4.35 -6.06
N ILE A 292 -3.73 -3.17 -6.62
CA ILE A 292 -2.74 -2.68 -7.58
C ILE A 292 -1.76 -1.81 -6.82
N THR A 293 -0.53 -2.28 -6.68
CA THR A 293 0.48 -1.60 -5.87
C THR A 293 1.68 -1.20 -6.73
N SER A 294 2.42 -0.20 -6.26
CA SER A 294 3.74 0.10 -6.79
C SER A 294 4.65 -1.13 -6.71
N LYS A 295 5.57 -1.26 -7.66
CA LYS A 295 6.50 -2.40 -7.73
C LYS A 295 7.27 -2.54 -6.41
N ILE A 296 7.24 -3.73 -5.84
CA ILE A 296 8.04 -4.06 -4.66
C ILE A 296 9.49 -4.29 -5.11
N LEU A 297 10.39 -3.46 -4.60
CA LEU A 297 11.82 -3.51 -4.92
C LEU A 297 12.53 -4.55 -4.05
N SER A 298 12.34 -4.47 -2.75
CA SER A 298 12.96 -5.34 -1.74
C SER A 298 12.07 -5.47 -0.51
N ILE A 299 12.43 -6.37 0.38
CA ILE A 299 11.93 -6.40 1.76
C ILE A 299 13.11 -6.19 2.71
N GLU A 300 12.84 -5.59 3.86
CA GLU A 300 13.86 -5.23 4.84
C GLU A 300 13.33 -5.45 6.26
N VAL A 301 14.17 -5.97 7.13
CA VAL A 301 13.91 -6.05 8.58
C VAL A 301 14.26 -4.69 9.18
N THR A 302 13.27 -3.95 9.66
CA THR A 302 13.45 -2.62 10.27
C THR A 302 13.59 -2.68 11.77
N GLU A 303 13.03 -3.71 12.41
CA GLU A 303 13.24 -4.01 13.81
C GLU A 303 13.58 -5.51 13.93
N SER A 304 14.71 -5.81 14.55
CA SER A 304 15.13 -7.20 14.78
C SER A 304 14.23 -7.88 15.83
N PRO A 305 14.08 -9.21 15.77
CA PRO A 305 13.43 -9.96 16.85
C PRO A 305 14.08 -9.69 18.20
N GLU A 306 13.30 -9.84 19.27
CA GLU A 306 13.80 -9.72 20.66
C GLU A 306 14.87 -10.76 20.97
N LYS A 307 14.78 -11.93 20.37
CA LYS A 307 15.75 -13.02 20.51
C LYS A 307 16.56 -13.18 19.23
N MET A 308 17.87 -12.94 19.30
CA MET A 308 18.82 -13.10 18.19
C MET A 308 19.87 -14.20 18.44
N THR A 309 19.98 -14.70 19.68
CA THR A 309 20.94 -15.73 20.07
C THR A 309 20.21 -17.04 20.33
N TYR A 310 20.65 -18.10 19.68
CA TYR A 310 20.03 -19.43 19.71
C TYR A 310 21.00 -20.53 19.99
N LYS A 311 20.51 -21.67 20.47
CA LYS A 311 21.20 -22.96 20.46
C LYS A 311 20.67 -23.79 19.28
N ALA A 312 21.51 -24.66 18.74
CA ALA A 312 21.03 -25.65 17.78
C ALA A 312 19.90 -26.49 18.39
N GLY A 313 18.83 -26.72 17.62
CA GLY A 313 17.62 -27.40 18.07
C GLY A 313 16.51 -26.47 18.58
N GLU A 314 16.79 -25.20 18.85
CA GLU A 314 15.74 -24.22 19.19
C GLU A 314 15.02 -23.74 17.93
N THR A 315 13.77 -23.31 18.10
CA THR A 315 12.96 -22.73 17.03
C THR A 315 13.15 -21.23 16.99
N PHE A 316 13.18 -20.65 15.78
CA PHE A 316 13.23 -19.21 15.59
C PHE A 316 11.97 -18.53 16.16
N ASP A 317 12.17 -17.46 16.91
CA ASP A 317 11.12 -16.63 17.49
C ASP A 317 11.16 -15.24 16.84
N ALA A 318 10.09 -14.92 16.13
CA ALA A 318 9.93 -13.65 15.42
C ALA A 318 9.34 -12.51 16.28
N SER A 319 9.13 -12.74 17.59
CA SER A 319 8.55 -11.74 18.51
C SER A 319 9.34 -10.43 18.46
N GLY A 320 8.64 -9.31 18.29
CA GLY A 320 9.24 -7.97 18.18
C GLY A 320 9.82 -7.63 16.80
N MET A 321 9.90 -8.59 15.86
CA MET A 321 10.40 -8.32 14.52
C MET A 321 9.41 -7.44 13.73
N LYS A 322 9.95 -6.49 12.95
CA LYS A 322 9.20 -5.78 11.91
C LYS A 322 9.89 -5.89 10.57
N VAL A 323 9.07 -6.13 9.54
CA VAL A 323 9.51 -6.25 8.15
C VAL A 323 8.67 -5.34 7.27
N VAL A 324 9.34 -4.55 6.43
CA VAL A 324 8.68 -3.68 5.45
C VAL A 324 9.03 -4.07 4.03
N ALA A 325 8.09 -3.86 3.11
CA ALA A 325 8.34 -3.88 1.68
C ALA A 325 8.67 -2.45 1.22
N LYS A 326 9.80 -2.28 0.52
CA LYS A 326 10.20 -1.02 -0.12
C LYS A 326 9.56 -0.95 -1.50
N LEU A 327 8.80 0.10 -1.75
CA LEU A 327 8.05 0.29 -2.99
C LEU A 327 8.79 1.24 -3.96
N ALA A 328 8.53 1.08 -5.26
CA ALA A 328 9.17 1.91 -6.29
C ALA A 328 8.75 3.39 -6.25
N ASN A 329 7.64 3.71 -5.60
CA ASN A 329 7.19 5.10 -5.33
C ASN A 329 7.87 5.73 -4.10
N GLY A 330 8.82 5.04 -3.47
CA GLY A 330 9.55 5.51 -2.29
C GLY A 330 8.83 5.30 -0.96
N LEU A 331 7.61 4.78 -0.98
CA LEU A 331 6.87 4.43 0.24
C LEU A 331 7.24 3.04 0.74
N GLU A 332 6.86 2.77 1.98
CA GLU A 332 7.05 1.48 2.64
C GLU A 332 5.70 0.90 3.05
N ARG A 333 5.63 -0.43 3.05
CA ARG A 333 4.46 -1.15 3.56
C ARG A 333 4.88 -2.15 4.62
N ASP A 334 4.24 -2.12 5.76
CA ASP A 334 4.40 -3.18 6.78
C ASP A 334 3.86 -4.50 6.24
N ILE A 335 4.72 -5.49 6.19
CA ILE A 335 4.42 -6.85 5.73
C ILE A 335 4.75 -7.90 6.82
N THR A 336 4.98 -7.49 8.04
CA THR A 336 5.42 -8.32 9.15
C THR A 336 4.60 -9.60 9.30
N ASN A 337 3.27 -9.48 9.20
CA ASN A 337 2.36 -10.63 9.35
C ASN A 337 2.25 -11.52 8.10
N TYR A 338 2.95 -11.17 7.03
CA TYR A 338 2.88 -11.87 5.73
C TYR A 338 4.21 -12.51 5.31
N VAL A 339 5.28 -12.29 6.08
CA VAL A 339 6.55 -12.96 5.83
C VAL A 339 6.54 -14.37 6.40
N THR A 340 7.19 -15.25 5.67
CA THR A 340 7.41 -16.64 6.06
C THR A 340 8.90 -16.93 6.11
N TRP A 341 9.30 -17.96 6.81
CA TRP A 341 10.67 -18.48 6.88
C TRP A 341 10.64 -20.01 6.94
N GLN A 342 11.80 -20.63 6.79
CA GLN A 342 11.90 -22.08 6.91
C GLN A 342 11.48 -22.52 8.32
N GLU A 343 10.46 -23.34 8.41
CA GLU A 343 10.04 -23.98 9.65
C GLU A 343 11.04 -25.06 10.06
N GLY A 344 11.17 -25.25 11.35
CA GLY A 344 12.04 -26.26 11.92
C GLY A 344 13.06 -25.69 12.94
N PRO A 345 13.83 -26.58 13.54
CA PRO A 345 14.85 -26.16 14.49
C PRO A 345 16.04 -25.49 13.76
N ILE A 346 16.67 -24.55 14.43
CA ILE A 346 17.92 -23.92 13.99
C ILE A 346 19.03 -24.99 14.03
N GLU A 347 19.70 -25.11 12.89
CA GLU A 347 20.75 -26.11 12.74
C GLU A 347 22.10 -25.64 13.32
N GLN A 348 22.96 -26.62 13.63
CA GLN A 348 24.33 -26.35 14.05
C GLN A 348 25.09 -25.61 12.92
N GLY A 349 25.72 -24.47 13.28
CA GLY A 349 26.46 -23.64 12.32
C GLY A 349 25.61 -22.77 11.40
N GLN A 350 24.31 -22.81 11.54
CA GLN A 350 23.43 -21.86 10.84
C GLN A 350 23.70 -20.44 11.33
N THR A 351 23.86 -19.49 10.41
CA THR A 351 24.18 -18.10 10.74
C THR A 351 23.07 -17.13 10.40
N SER A 352 22.02 -17.61 9.76
CA SER A 352 20.93 -16.73 9.30
C SER A 352 19.63 -17.47 9.05
N ILE A 353 18.55 -16.71 9.00
CA ILE A 353 17.25 -17.13 8.49
C ILE A 353 16.93 -16.31 7.25
N ILE A 354 16.35 -16.96 6.25
CA ILE A 354 15.83 -16.31 5.05
C ILE A 354 14.35 -16.05 5.27
N LEU A 355 13.98 -14.78 5.31
CA LEU A 355 12.61 -14.32 5.32
C LEU A 355 12.10 -14.22 3.88
N SER A 356 10.88 -14.64 3.63
CA SER A 356 10.26 -14.65 2.30
C SER A 356 8.89 -13.96 2.35
N TYR A 357 8.64 -13.08 1.40
CA TYR A 357 7.33 -12.47 1.16
C TYR A 357 6.87 -12.84 -0.24
N THR A 358 5.81 -13.64 -0.30
CA THR A 358 5.19 -14.06 -1.57
C THR A 358 3.92 -13.27 -1.80
N TYR A 359 3.78 -12.69 -2.98
CA TYR A 359 2.67 -11.84 -3.39
C TYR A 359 2.32 -12.05 -4.86
N GLY A 360 1.17 -11.52 -5.28
CA GLY A 360 0.65 -11.67 -6.63
C GLY A 360 -0.56 -12.61 -6.66
N PHE A 361 -0.96 -12.99 -7.86
CA PHE A 361 -2.12 -13.86 -8.10
C PHE A 361 -1.65 -15.12 -8.80
N ASP A 362 -2.00 -16.29 -8.24
CA ASP A 362 -1.59 -17.58 -8.80
C ASP A 362 -2.42 -17.94 -10.04
N SER A 363 -1.97 -17.42 -11.16
CA SER A 363 -2.52 -17.75 -12.48
C SER A 363 -1.42 -17.71 -13.55
N ALA A 364 -1.71 -18.29 -14.71
CA ALA A 364 -0.79 -18.30 -15.85
C ALA A 364 -0.39 -16.89 -16.32
N ASN A 365 -1.25 -15.88 -16.11
CA ASN A 365 -1.03 -14.52 -16.60
C ASN A 365 -0.36 -13.60 -15.57
N TYR A 366 -0.53 -13.85 -14.26
CA TYR A 366 0.00 -12.97 -13.21
C TYR A 366 1.16 -13.59 -12.46
N GLY A 367 1.05 -14.86 -12.05
CA GLY A 367 2.06 -15.59 -11.29
C GLY A 367 2.36 -15.02 -9.90
N LEU A 368 2.81 -15.87 -9.01
CA LEU A 368 3.33 -15.47 -7.71
C LEU A 368 4.75 -14.93 -7.86
N LYS A 369 5.08 -13.94 -7.05
CA LYS A 369 6.41 -13.32 -6.96
C LYS A 369 6.88 -13.38 -5.52
N THR A 370 8.17 -13.63 -5.31
CA THR A 370 8.75 -13.70 -3.98
C THR A 370 9.91 -12.72 -3.85
N LYS A 371 9.96 -12.01 -2.73
CA LYS A 371 11.11 -11.23 -2.27
C LYS A 371 11.64 -11.85 -1.00
N THR A 372 12.96 -11.81 -0.84
CA THR A 372 13.63 -12.38 0.33
C THR A 372 14.52 -11.36 1.02
N ALA A 373 14.70 -11.52 2.32
CA ALA A 373 15.68 -10.82 3.13
C ALA A 373 16.40 -11.83 4.02
N LYS A 374 17.68 -11.58 4.28
CA LYS A 374 18.49 -12.39 5.17
C LYS A 374 18.51 -11.72 6.54
N LEU A 375 18.20 -12.49 7.57
CA LEU A 375 18.36 -12.08 8.97
C LEU A 375 19.51 -12.90 9.59
N GLU A 376 20.56 -12.22 9.99
CA GLU A 376 21.71 -12.86 10.67
C GLU A 376 21.31 -13.26 12.08
N LEU A 377 21.81 -14.43 12.52
CA LEU A 377 21.59 -14.99 13.87
C LEU A 377 22.90 -15.36 14.52
N ASP A 378 22.93 -15.25 15.83
CA ASP A 378 24.00 -15.82 16.67
C ASP A 378 23.56 -17.20 17.12
N VAL A 379 24.18 -18.24 16.54
CA VAL A 379 23.95 -19.62 16.98
C VAL A 379 25.13 -20.11 17.81
N LEU A 380 24.86 -20.34 19.08
CA LEU A 380 25.89 -20.82 20.03
C LEU A 380 26.40 -22.20 19.63
N PRO A 381 27.70 -22.52 19.90
CA PRO A 381 28.22 -23.83 19.62
C PRO A 381 27.51 -24.89 20.48
N SER A 382 27.13 -26.01 19.87
CA SER A 382 26.65 -27.17 20.60
C SER A 382 27.84 -27.97 21.12
N GLN A 383 27.61 -28.92 22.04
CA GLN A 383 28.60 -29.89 22.49
C GLN A 383 28.33 -31.27 21.86
N ASP A 384 29.37 -32.01 21.56
CA ASP A 384 29.27 -33.43 21.26
C ASP A 384 29.06 -34.30 22.53
N GLU A 385 29.02 -35.63 22.36
CA GLU A 385 28.80 -36.58 23.45
C GLU A 385 29.90 -36.52 24.54
N ASP A 386 31.09 -36.03 24.19
CA ASP A 386 32.22 -35.88 25.09
C ASP A 386 32.27 -34.49 25.75
N GLY A 387 31.28 -33.61 25.46
CA GLY A 387 31.22 -32.26 25.99
C GLY A 387 32.13 -31.25 25.29
N VAL A 388 32.67 -31.60 24.11
CA VAL A 388 33.53 -30.73 23.29
C VAL A 388 32.66 -29.77 22.47
N TYR A 389 32.93 -28.47 22.55
CA TYR A 389 32.19 -27.47 21.76
C TYR A 389 32.52 -27.55 20.27
N LEU A 390 31.50 -27.67 19.45
CA LEU A 390 31.59 -27.73 17.99
C LEU A 390 31.52 -26.31 17.41
N ILE A 391 32.61 -25.86 16.80
CA ILE A 391 32.81 -24.46 16.37
C ILE A 391 32.88 -24.43 14.85
N GLY A 392 31.87 -23.83 14.20
CA GLY A 392 31.74 -23.80 12.75
C GLY A 392 31.82 -22.41 12.11
N ASN A 393 31.88 -21.32 12.89
CA ASN A 393 31.95 -19.96 12.37
C ASN A 393 32.66 -19.00 13.34
N ALA A 394 32.88 -17.75 12.86
CA ALA A 394 33.58 -16.72 13.63
C ALA A 394 32.86 -16.36 14.94
N SER A 395 31.55 -16.22 14.96
CA SER A 395 30.76 -15.88 16.16
C SER A 395 30.93 -16.97 17.24
N GLN A 396 30.88 -18.23 16.82
CA GLN A 396 31.09 -19.36 17.74
C GLN A 396 32.52 -19.41 18.31
N LEU A 397 33.54 -19.09 17.50
CA LEU A 397 34.93 -19.02 17.96
C LEU A 397 35.13 -17.84 18.93
N LEU A 398 34.54 -16.69 18.66
CA LEU A 398 34.51 -15.52 19.58
C LEU A 398 33.83 -15.87 20.90
N TRP A 399 32.68 -16.55 20.82
CA TRP A 399 31.99 -17.04 22.02
C TRP A 399 32.87 -17.99 22.85
N PHE A 400 33.53 -18.96 22.20
CA PHE A 400 34.44 -19.88 22.87
C PHE A 400 35.60 -19.14 23.56
N ALA A 401 36.22 -18.19 22.85
CA ALA A 401 37.27 -17.34 23.41
C ALA A 401 36.79 -16.55 24.63
N SER A 402 35.60 -15.95 24.53
CA SER A 402 34.98 -15.22 25.64
C SER A 402 34.72 -16.08 26.86
N LYS A 403 34.26 -17.32 26.68
CA LYS A 403 34.04 -18.29 27.76
C LYS A 403 35.32 -18.63 28.51
N VAL A 404 36.38 -18.99 27.77
CA VAL A 404 37.68 -19.25 28.35
C VAL A 404 38.21 -18.06 29.13
N ASN A 405 38.14 -16.86 28.52
CA ASN A 405 38.65 -15.62 29.11
C ASN A 405 37.80 -15.14 30.30
N SER A 406 36.56 -15.59 30.45
CA SER A 406 35.70 -15.34 31.61
C SER A 406 35.87 -16.36 32.76
N GLY A 407 36.70 -17.39 32.57
CA GLY A 407 37.05 -18.34 33.64
C GLY A 407 36.71 -19.80 33.39
N GLU A 408 36.01 -20.14 32.31
CA GLU A 408 35.74 -21.53 31.91
C GLU A 408 36.96 -22.14 31.18
N THR A 409 38.10 -22.09 31.80
CA THR A 409 39.42 -22.34 31.17
C THR A 409 39.64 -23.78 30.69
N GLY A 410 38.89 -24.74 31.21
CA GLY A 410 39.03 -26.18 30.92
C GLY A 410 38.12 -26.71 29.83
N ILE A 411 37.27 -25.85 29.19
CA ILE A 411 36.43 -26.29 28.10
C ILE A 411 37.26 -26.70 26.88
N SER A 412 36.77 -27.68 26.13
CA SER A 412 37.41 -28.13 24.90
C SER A 412 36.59 -27.72 23.66
N GLY A 413 37.30 -27.43 22.56
CA GLY A 413 36.70 -27.02 21.31
C GLY A 413 37.20 -27.84 20.12
N LYS A 414 36.34 -28.01 19.12
CA LYS A 414 36.64 -28.67 17.84
C LYS A 414 36.08 -27.86 16.69
N LEU A 415 36.89 -27.58 15.68
CA LEU A 415 36.37 -26.96 14.45
C LEU A 415 35.57 -27.95 13.64
N THR A 416 34.48 -27.47 13.05
CA THR A 416 33.61 -28.21 12.12
C THR A 416 33.61 -27.63 10.70
N ALA A 417 34.27 -26.48 10.51
CA ALA A 417 34.42 -25.80 9.21
C ALA A 417 35.66 -24.89 9.25
N ASN A 418 36.10 -24.43 8.07
CA ASN A 418 37.04 -23.32 7.97
C ASN A 418 36.41 -22.02 8.47
N ILE A 419 37.15 -21.24 9.24
CA ILE A 419 36.66 -19.98 9.84
C ILE A 419 37.39 -18.78 9.22
N ASP A 420 36.63 -17.81 8.75
CA ASP A 420 37.12 -16.53 8.30
C ASP A 420 36.87 -15.46 9.37
N LEU A 421 37.93 -14.83 9.86
CA LEU A 421 37.92 -13.75 10.85
C LEU A 421 38.09 -12.35 10.22
N THR A 422 38.07 -12.21 8.91
CA THR A 422 38.29 -10.91 8.22
C THR A 422 37.35 -9.82 8.69
N SER A 423 36.11 -10.19 9.11
CA SER A 423 35.11 -9.25 9.65
C SER A 423 35.31 -8.91 11.14
N VAL A 424 36.25 -9.58 11.82
CA VAL A 424 36.56 -9.34 13.22
C VAL A 424 37.63 -8.26 13.30
N GLU A 425 37.26 -7.09 13.79
CA GLU A 425 38.11 -5.89 13.80
C GLU A 425 39.45 -6.14 14.59
N SER A 426 39.34 -6.79 15.73
CA SER A 426 40.52 -7.21 16.52
C SER A 426 40.24 -8.50 17.28
N TRP A 427 41.06 -9.49 17.07
CA TRP A 427 40.97 -10.77 17.78
C TRP A 427 41.51 -10.67 19.22
N THR A 428 40.74 -11.15 20.18
CA THR A 428 41.20 -11.34 21.57
C THR A 428 41.71 -12.79 21.76
N PRO A 429 42.95 -12.99 22.07
CA PRO A 429 43.52 -14.32 22.23
C PRO A 429 42.79 -15.18 23.25
N ILE A 430 42.68 -16.48 22.95
CA ILE A 430 42.07 -17.47 23.85
C ILE A 430 43.05 -17.75 25.00
N GLY A 431 42.59 -17.48 26.22
CA GLY A 431 43.38 -17.65 27.43
C GLY A 431 44.39 -16.53 27.71
N SER A 432 44.57 -16.20 28.95
CA SER A 432 45.46 -15.16 29.44
C SER A 432 46.27 -15.69 30.64
N LEU A 433 47.27 -14.92 31.10
CA LEU A 433 48.05 -15.31 32.28
C LEU A 433 47.16 -15.52 33.52
N LYS A 434 46.07 -14.76 33.64
CA LYS A 434 45.09 -14.87 34.75
C LYS A 434 44.08 -16.00 34.52
N GLN A 435 43.75 -16.29 33.28
CA GLN A 435 42.79 -17.31 32.86
C GLN A 435 43.43 -18.16 31.74
N PRO A 436 44.38 -19.04 32.07
CA PRO A 436 45.08 -19.85 31.10
C PRO A 436 44.14 -20.87 30.46
N PHE A 437 44.22 -21.06 29.16
CA PHE A 437 43.50 -22.15 28.50
C PHE A 437 44.11 -23.50 28.94
N THR A 438 43.27 -24.36 29.49
CA THR A 438 43.67 -25.66 30.03
C THR A 438 42.96 -26.86 29.37
N GLY A 439 42.02 -26.58 28.43
CA GLY A 439 41.29 -27.59 27.67
C GLY A 439 42.06 -28.07 26.43
N ASN A 440 41.35 -28.78 25.56
CA ASN A 440 41.84 -29.20 24.25
C ASN A 440 41.16 -28.43 23.11
N PHE A 441 41.94 -28.18 22.05
CA PHE A 441 41.41 -27.56 20.84
C PHE A 441 41.87 -28.33 19.61
N ASP A 442 40.91 -28.91 18.88
CA ASP A 442 41.16 -29.70 17.68
C ASP A 442 40.68 -28.94 16.44
N GLY A 443 41.58 -28.56 15.57
CA GLY A 443 41.24 -27.94 14.29
C GLY A 443 40.58 -28.90 13.29
N ASP A 444 40.65 -30.22 13.54
CA ASP A 444 40.08 -31.28 12.68
C ASP A 444 40.44 -31.14 11.19
N GLY A 445 41.63 -30.56 10.93
CA GLY A 445 42.12 -30.29 9.56
C GLY A 445 41.56 -28.98 8.93
N HIS A 446 40.75 -28.23 9.65
CA HIS A 446 40.23 -26.93 9.21
C HIS A 446 41.22 -25.79 9.46
N SER A 447 40.97 -24.67 8.79
CA SER A 447 41.78 -23.45 8.88
C SER A 447 41.04 -22.29 9.52
N ILE A 448 41.78 -21.42 10.19
CA ILE A 448 41.34 -20.09 10.60
C ILE A 448 42.13 -19.06 9.79
N THR A 449 41.44 -18.14 9.11
CA THR A 449 42.04 -17.14 8.22
C THR A 449 41.60 -15.73 8.60
N GLY A 450 42.31 -14.71 8.14
CA GLY A 450 41.93 -13.30 8.31
C GLY A 450 42.00 -12.76 9.73
N MET A 451 42.68 -13.45 10.65
CA MET A 451 42.85 -12.96 12.00
C MET A 451 43.69 -11.69 12.04
N SER A 452 43.20 -10.65 12.70
CA SER A 452 43.93 -9.39 12.94
C SER A 452 43.93 -9.11 14.45
N ILE A 453 45.08 -8.69 14.98
CA ILE A 453 45.21 -8.27 16.38
C ILE A 453 45.73 -6.85 16.40
N THR A 454 44.92 -5.93 16.96
CA THR A 454 45.34 -4.55 17.19
C THR A 454 45.90 -4.46 18.61
N PHE A 455 47.13 -4.01 18.71
CA PHE A 455 47.84 -3.85 19.98
C PHE A 455 48.30 -2.40 20.17
N ASP A 456 47.96 -1.80 21.29
CA ASP A 456 48.48 -0.49 21.71
C ASP A 456 49.82 -0.66 22.44
N SER A 457 50.92 -0.33 21.75
CA SER A 457 52.26 -0.41 22.32
C SER A 457 52.51 0.57 23.47
N ASP A 458 51.68 1.57 23.65
CA ASP A 458 51.80 2.61 24.68
C ASP A 458 51.04 2.25 25.97
N ASP A 459 50.18 1.23 25.96
CA ASP A 459 49.52 0.71 27.16
C ASP A 459 50.45 -0.22 27.98
N LYS A 460 51.21 0.39 28.84
CA LYS A 460 52.12 -0.33 29.78
C LYS A 460 51.40 -1.09 30.89
N SER A 461 50.09 -1.04 31.00
CA SER A 461 49.30 -1.77 31.99
C SER A 461 49.12 -3.24 31.62
N ILE A 462 49.31 -3.55 30.37
CA ILE A 462 49.17 -4.91 29.79
C ILE A 462 50.58 -5.52 29.69
N GLY A 463 51.24 -5.96 30.54
CA GLY A 463 52.56 -6.71 30.43
C GLY A 463 52.93 -7.18 29.00
N ALA A 464 53.93 -7.97 28.80
CA ALA A 464 54.28 -8.46 27.45
C ALA A 464 53.05 -9.14 26.80
N PRO A 465 52.57 -8.67 25.65
CA PRO A 465 51.35 -9.19 25.02
C PRO A 465 51.58 -10.61 24.53
N TYR A 466 50.65 -11.48 24.85
CA TYR A 466 50.59 -12.82 24.25
C TYR A 466 49.72 -12.71 22.99
N LEU A 467 50.38 -12.53 21.83
CA LEU A 467 49.72 -12.31 20.55
C LEU A 467 49.62 -13.63 19.78
N GLY A 468 48.39 -14.02 19.43
CA GLY A 468 48.14 -15.26 18.70
C GLY A 468 46.67 -15.69 18.82
N LEU A 469 46.31 -16.80 18.21
CA LEU A 469 44.98 -17.38 18.39
C LEU A 469 44.76 -17.73 19.86
N PHE A 470 45.78 -18.31 20.48
CA PHE A 470 45.87 -18.54 21.93
C PHE A 470 46.87 -17.57 22.56
N GLY A 471 46.49 -16.94 23.66
CA GLY A 471 47.38 -16.07 24.43
C GLY A 471 48.22 -16.83 25.43
N TYR A 472 47.61 -17.61 26.29
CA TYR A 472 48.30 -18.41 27.28
C TYR A 472 47.65 -19.79 27.48
N VAL A 473 48.46 -20.85 27.29
CA VAL A 473 48.03 -22.24 27.43
C VAL A 473 48.79 -22.89 28.56
N LYS A 474 48.10 -23.60 29.45
CA LYS A 474 48.72 -24.25 30.61
C LYS A 474 48.12 -25.64 30.85
N GLY A 475 48.91 -26.67 30.66
CA GLY A 475 48.55 -28.02 31.06
C GLY A 475 49.01 -28.35 32.51
N THR A 476 48.51 -29.42 33.05
CA THR A 476 48.90 -30.02 34.28
C THR A 476 49.51 -31.45 34.03
N GLU A 477 50.18 -32.04 34.99
CA GLU A 477 50.65 -33.44 34.83
C GLU A 477 49.48 -34.42 34.66
N ALA A 478 48.32 -34.10 35.27
CA ALA A 478 47.11 -34.93 35.19
C ALA A 478 46.26 -34.65 33.94
N GLN A 479 46.34 -33.43 33.40
CA GLN A 479 45.53 -33.01 32.20
C GLN A 479 46.41 -32.12 31.31
N LYS A 480 46.84 -32.65 30.18
CA LYS A 480 47.58 -31.88 29.18
C LYS A 480 46.62 -31.05 28.37
N ALA A 481 46.93 -29.77 28.17
CA ALA A 481 46.27 -28.94 27.17
C ALA A 481 46.87 -29.28 25.80
N GLU A 482 46.02 -29.61 24.81
CA GLU A 482 46.44 -29.99 23.46
C GLU A 482 45.81 -29.09 22.44
N ILE A 483 46.63 -28.56 21.52
CA ILE A 483 46.17 -27.86 20.31
C ILE A 483 46.69 -28.64 19.12
N LYS A 484 45.83 -29.12 18.25
CA LYS A 484 46.22 -30.00 17.15
C LYS A 484 45.37 -29.74 15.85
N ASN A 485 45.90 -30.28 14.77
CA ASN A 485 45.19 -30.35 13.46
C ASN A 485 44.68 -29.00 12.95
N LEU A 486 45.34 -27.89 13.29
CA LEU A 486 44.89 -26.53 13.00
C LEU A 486 45.86 -25.83 12.05
N THR A 487 45.31 -25.17 11.04
CA THR A 487 46.03 -24.21 10.18
C THR A 487 45.58 -22.79 10.52
N LEU A 488 46.53 -21.89 10.78
CA LEU A 488 46.25 -20.48 11.05
C LEU A 488 47.00 -19.61 10.04
N THR A 489 46.28 -18.69 9.40
CA THR A 489 46.81 -17.65 8.51
C THR A 489 46.25 -16.29 8.90
N GLY A 490 47.13 -15.30 8.99
CA GLY A 490 46.72 -13.94 9.40
C GLY A 490 47.90 -12.99 9.37
N THR A 491 47.67 -11.73 9.69
CA THR A 491 48.66 -10.67 9.86
C THR A 491 48.65 -10.21 11.32
N LEU A 492 49.83 -10.00 11.84
CA LEU A 492 50.06 -9.36 13.13
C LEU A 492 50.41 -7.90 12.92
#